data_147b93e67dab41736266d498c1cbc343
#
_entry.id   147b93e67dab41736266d498c1cbc343
#
_cell.length_a   1.000
_cell.length_b   1.000
_cell.length_c   1.000
_cell.angle_alpha   90.00
_cell.angle_beta   90.00
_cell.angle_gamma   90.00
#
_symmetry.space_group_name_H-M   'P 1'
#
loop_
_entity.id
_entity.type
_entity.pdbx_description
1 polymer ?
#
loop_
_entity_poly.entity_id
_entity_poly.type
_entity_poly.pdbx_seq_one_letter_code
_entity_poly.pdbx_strand_id
1 'polypeptide(L)'
;LQWLALSLPGLGFRSIQEMLNAGKSISELLQATPGELVRDLGINSKVANKIASASKASTFAIEKRLIEESPETRLCCQEPEAYPLQLSEIESPPSVLYWKGIEGLAGKPRLAFVGSRACSAYGLKHTKRLILELAEAQPELVIVRGMARRIDIVAHQAALDAGLKTIAVLAGGLNHLYPPENSLLAERIQEKGALITEFLMAVKPLAKHFPIRNRVISGLS
;
A
#
# COMPACT_ATOMS: atom_id res chain seq x y z
N LEU A 1 5.41 -8.97 -10.93
CA LEU A 1 4.39 -10.06 -10.90
C LEU A 1 4.81 -11.26 -10.06
N GLN A 2 6.07 -11.67 -10.05
CA GLN A 2 6.56 -12.78 -9.22
C GLN A 2 6.37 -12.50 -7.71
N TRP A 3 6.65 -11.28 -7.24
CA TRP A 3 6.35 -10.85 -5.88
C TRP A 3 4.87 -10.97 -5.54
N LEU A 4 4.00 -10.60 -6.47
CA LEU A 4 2.56 -10.75 -6.32
C LEU A 4 2.19 -12.22 -6.11
N ALA A 5 2.68 -13.13 -6.95
CA ALA A 5 2.43 -14.56 -6.80
C ALA A 5 2.84 -15.08 -5.42
N LEU A 6 3.99 -14.62 -4.89
CA LEU A 6 4.48 -15.03 -3.58
C LEU A 6 3.63 -14.45 -2.42
N SER A 7 3.05 -13.26 -2.58
CA SER A 7 2.22 -12.62 -1.54
C SER A 7 0.81 -13.20 -1.42
N LEU A 8 0.25 -13.73 -2.52
CA LEU A 8 -1.13 -14.24 -2.58
C LEU A 8 -1.45 -15.40 -1.61
N PRO A 9 -0.52 -16.33 -1.32
CA PRO A 9 -0.76 -17.39 -0.35
C PRO A 9 -1.00 -16.93 1.09
N GLY A 10 -0.95 -15.62 1.37
CA GLY A 10 -1.01 -15.07 2.72
C GLY A 10 0.24 -15.41 3.52
N LEU A 11 1.38 -15.47 2.84
CA LEU A 11 2.68 -15.53 3.47
C LEU A 11 2.96 -14.20 4.15
N GLY A 12 3.30 -14.25 5.45
CA GLY A 12 3.73 -13.07 6.16
C GLY A 12 5.09 -12.59 5.63
N PHE A 13 5.33 -11.30 5.79
CA PHE A 13 6.59 -10.66 5.43
C PHE A 13 7.83 -11.44 5.91
N ARG A 14 7.84 -11.84 7.18
CA ARG A 14 8.98 -12.57 7.78
C ARG A 14 9.29 -13.86 7.03
N SER A 15 8.27 -14.63 6.68
CA SER A 15 8.48 -15.90 5.95
C SER A 15 9.08 -15.66 4.56
N ILE A 16 8.67 -14.58 3.88
CA ILE A 16 9.26 -14.21 2.59
C ILE A 16 10.71 -13.77 2.76
N GLN A 17 10.99 -12.94 3.76
CA GLN A 17 12.36 -12.47 4.04
C GLN A 17 13.30 -13.62 4.45
N GLU A 18 12.84 -14.55 5.28
CA GLU A 18 13.62 -15.74 5.65
C GLU A 18 14.02 -16.56 4.41
N MET A 19 13.10 -16.73 3.47
CA MET A 19 13.37 -17.45 2.23
C MET A 19 14.36 -16.69 1.33
N LEU A 20 14.24 -15.38 1.22
CA LEU A 20 15.16 -14.55 0.44
C LEU A 20 16.56 -14.48 1.09
N ASN A 21 16.63 -14.38 2.41
CA ASN A 21 17.88 -14.37 3.16
C ASN A 21 18.62 -15.72 3.07
N ALA A 22 17.91 -16.80 2.79
CA ALA A 22 18.51 -18.10 2.49
C ALA A 22 19.15 -18.16 1.08
N GLY A 23 19.22 -17.04 0.36
CA GLY A 23 19.88 -16.92 -0.94
C GLY A 23 19.05 -17.40 -2.13
N LYS A 24 17.76 -17.67 -1.94
CA LYS A 24 16.85 -18.04 -3.04
C LYS A 24 16.24 -16.81 -3.67
N SER A 25 16.27 -16.73 -4.99
CA SER A 25 15.49 -15.74 -5.72
C SER A 25 13.99 -16.10 -5.71
N ILE A 26 13.13 -15.10 -5.93
CA ILE A 26 11.69 -15.32 -6.01
C ILE A 26 11.33 -16.30 -7.14
N SER A 27 12.06 -16.23 -8.24
CA SER A 27 11.86 -17.15 -9.37
C SER A 27 12.14 -18.60 -8.97
N GLU A 28 13.24 -18.85 -8.26
CA GLU A 28 13.57 -20.19 -7.73
C GLU A 28 12.52 -20.68 -6.74
N LEU A 29 12.04 -19.82 -5.85
CA LEU A 29 10.98 -20.17 -4.90
C LEU A 29 9.68 -20.61 -5.59
N LEU A 30 9.28 -19.91 -6.65
CA LEU A 30 8.05 -20.21 -7.39
C LEU A 30 8.17 -21.43 -8.31
N GLN A 31 9.39 -21.83 -8.68
CA GLN A 31 9.68 -23.00 -9.51
C GLN A 31 9.99 -24.27 -8.68
N ALA A 32 10.37 -24.10 -7.42
CA ALA A 32 10.72 -25.19 -6.55
C ALA A 32 9.51 -26.10 -6.23
N THR A 33 9.79 -27.38 -6.09
CA THR A 33 8.80 -28.34 -5.60
C THR A 33 8.55 -28.17 -4.11
N PRO A 34 7.38 -28.56 -3.58
CA PRO A 34 7.13 -28.52 -2.14
C PRO A 34 8.18 -29.28 -1.32
N GLY A 35 8.69 -30.40 -1.84
CA GLY A 35 9.73 -31.19 -1.17
C GLY A 35 11.06 -30.44 -1.06
N GLU A 36 11.48 -29.74 -2.10
CA GLU A 36 12.68 -28.91 -2.10
C GLU A 36 12.54 -27.74 -1.11
N LEU A 37 11.40 -27.05 -1.13
CA LEU A 37 11.14 -25.93 -0.21
C LEU A 37 11.19 -26.38 1.27
N VAL A 38 10.64 -27.55 1.58
CA VAL A 38 10.69 -28.12 2.95
C VAL A 38 12.13 -28.48 3.33
N ARG A 39 12.84 -29.20 2.45
CA ARG A 39 14.20 -29.67 2.71
C ARG A 39 15.20 -28.52 2.81
N ASP A 40 15.17 -27.57 1.86
CA ASP A 40 16.21 -26.57 1.70
C ASP A 40 15.98 -25.35 2.61
N LEU A 41 14.72 -25.03 2.94
CA LEU A 41 14.36 -23.85 3.71
C LEU A 41 13.75 -24.16 5.08
N GLY A 42 13.51 -25.43 5.40
CA GLY A 42 12.92 -25.83 6.69
C GLY A 42 11.48 -25.36 6.92
N ILE A 43 10.80 -24.87 5.87
CA ILE A 43 9.41 -24.41 5.99
C ILE A 43 8.44 -25.60 6.06
N ASN A 44 7.29 -25.38 6.71
CA ASN A 44 6.30 -26.46 6.81
C ASN A 44 5.66 -26.78 5.45
N SER A 45 5.23 -28.04 5.28
CA SER A 45 4.66 -28.56 4.03
C SER A 45 3.44 -27.77 3.54
N LYS A 46 2.64 -27.20 4.46
CA LYS A 46 1.46 -26.39 4.11
C LYS A 46 1.86 -25.08 3.42
N VAL A 47 2.91 -24.43 3.91
CA VAL A 47 3.47 -23.20 3.30
C VAL A 47 4.14 -23.56 1.97
N ALA A 48 4.93 -24.63 1.91
CA ALA A 48 5.59 -25.10 0.69
C ALA A 48 4.58 -25.38 -0.45
N ASN A 49 3.48 -26.08 -0.15
CA ASN A 49 2.41 -26.32 -1.12
C ASN A 49 1.73 -25.03 -1.61
N LYS A 50 1.53 -24.05 -0.73
CA LYS A 50 0.98 -22.74 -1.11
C LYS A 50 1.90 -21.99 -2.07
N ILE A 51 3.21 -21.98 -1.82
CA ILE A 51 4.19 -21.34 -2.70
C ILE A 51 4.20 -22.01 -4.07
N ALA A 52 4.35 -23.32 -4.13
CA ALA A 52 4.41 -24.06 -5.39
C ALA A 52 3.13 -23.97 -6.25
N SER A 53 2.00 -23.67 -5.64
CA SER A 53 0.72 -23.46 -6.34
C SER A 53 0.39 -21.98 -6.61
N ALA A 54 1.15 -21.04 -6.08
CA ALA A 54 0.81 -19.61 -6.07
C ALA A 54 0.62 -19.02 -7.47
N SER A 55 1.56 -19.27 -8.38
CA SER A 55 1.49 -18.77 -9.76
C SER A 55 0.41 -19.42 -10.62
N LYS A 56 -0.10 -20.58 -10.19
CA LYS A 56 -1.16 -21.34 -10.87
C LYS A 56 -2.56 -21.04 -10.30
N ALA A 57 -2.62 -20.30 -9.21
CA ALA A 57 -3.90 -19.96 -8.56
C ALA A 57 -4.76 -19.07 -9.46
N SER A 58 -6.06 -19.35 -9.50
CA SER A 58 -7.03 -18.51 -10.24
C SER A 58 -6.99 -17.05 -9.80
N THR A 59 -6.78 -16.80 -8.50
CA THR A 59 -6.60 -15.45 -7.94
C THR A 59 -5.43 -14.72 -8.58
N PHE A 60 -4.30 -15.40 -8.82
CA PHE A 60 -3.15 -14.80 -9.50
C PHE A 60 -3.47 -14.42 -10.95
N ALA A 61 -4.15 -15.30 -11.69
CA ALA A 61 -4.54 -15.04 -13.08
C ALA A 61 -5.51 -13.84 -13.17
N ILE A 62 -6.48 -13.76 -12.27
CA ILE A 62 -7.44 -12.64 -12.19
C ILE A 62 -6.68 -11.34 -11.88
N GLU A 63 -5.83 -11.35 -10.86
CA GLU A 63 -5.10 -10.17 -10.42
C GLU A 63 -4.12 -9.67 -11.48
N LYS A 64 -3.40 -10.58 -12.13
CA LYS A 64 -2.52 -10.27 -13.25
C LYS A 64 -3.29 -9.54 -14.36
N ARG A 65 -4.44 -10.07 -14.75
CA ARG A 65 -5.32 -9.46 -15.75
C ARG A 65 -5.76 -8.05 -15.34
N LEU A 66 -6.21 -7.86 -14.09
CA LEU A 66 -6.66 -6.55 -13.60
C LEU A 66 -5.53 -5.51 -13.62
N ILE A 67 -4.30 -5.91 -13.34
CA ILE A 67 -3.12 -5.04 -13.42
C ILE A 67 -2.83 -4.69 -14.90
N GLU A 68 -2.89 -5.67 -15.80
CA GLU A 68 -2.69 -5.46 -17.24
C GLU A 68 -3.75 -4.54 -17.85
N GLU A 69 -4.99 -4.59 -17.35
CA GLU A 69 -6.10 -3.69 -17.74
C GLU A 69 -5.98 -2.27 -17.12
N SER A 70 -5.03 -2.06 -16.19
CA SER A 70 -4.80 -0.78 -15.48
C SER A 70 -3.33 -0.35 -15.59
N PRO A 71 -2.86 0.08 -16.78
CA PRO A 71 -1.44 0.34 -17.05
C PRO A 71 -0.83 1.45 -16.18
N GLU A 72 -1.67 2.32 -15.60
CA GLU A 72 -1.28 3.33 -14.64
C GLU A 72 -1.02 2.79 -13.23
N THR A 73 -1.36 1.51 -12.98
CA THR A 73 -1.12 0.84 -11.69
C THR A 73 0.22 0.15 -11.71
N ARG A 74 1.05 0.44 -10.74
CA ARG A 74 2.36 -0.17 -10.53
C ARG A 74 2.37 -1.03 -9.29
N LEU A 75 3.22 -2.04 -9.30
CA LEU A 75 3.54 -2.83 -8.13
C LEU A 75 4.85 -2.31 -7.53
N CYS A 76 4.78 -1.81 -6.32
CA CYS A 76 5.93 -1.49 -5.51
C CYS A 76 6.21 -2.70 -4.60
N CYS A 77 7.28 -3.41 -4.89
CA CYS A 77 7.70 -4.60 -4.17
C CYS A 77 8.86 -4.25 -3.23
N GLN A 78 9.17 -5.11 -2.29
CA GLN A 78 10.26 -4.92 -1.34
C GLN A 78 11.65 -5.05 -1.99
N GLU A 79 11.87 -4.30 -3.04
CA GLU A 79 13.16 -4.12 -3.66
C GLU A 79 13.76 -2.79 -3.17
N PRO A 80 15.05 -2.74 -2.79
CA PRO A 80 15.65 -1.60 -2.08
C PRO A 80 15.45 -0.24 -2.75
N GLU A 81 15.34 -0.20 -4.08
CA GLU A 81 15.23 1.05 -4.84
C GLU A 81 13.79 1.56 -5.01
N ALA A 82 12.81 0.68 -4.90
CA ALA A 82 11.40 0.99 -5.23
C ALA A 82 10.49 1.06 -4.00
N TYR A 83 10.88 0.44 -2.88
CA TYR A 83 10.05 0.34 -1.69
C TYR A 83 10.36 1.44 -0.69
N PRO A 84 9.37 2.11 -0.07
CA PRO A 84 9.61 3.15 0.93
C PRO A 84 10.36 2.58 2.15
N LEU A 85 11.58 3.10 2.41
CA LEU A 85 12.47 2.57 3.44
C LEU A 85 11.79 2.51 4.82
N GLN A 86 11.14 3.61 5.24
CA GLN A 86 10.45 3.66 6.54
C GLN A 86 9.37 2.58 6.67
N LEU A 87 8.71 2.23 5.56
CA LEU A 87 7.70 1.20 5.56
C LEU A 87 8.28 -0.21 5.71
N SER A 88 9.54 -0.43 5.31
CA SER A 88 10.22 -1.71 5.52
C SER A 88 10.57 -1.97 6.99
N GLU A 89 10.63 -0.92 7.82
CA GLU A 89 11.02 -1.00 9.24
C GLU A 89 9.86 -1.33 10.18
N ILE A 90 8.60 -1.28 9.73
CA ILE A 90 7.48 -1.65 10.59
C ILE A 90 7.44 -3.16 10.85
N GLU A 91 6.80 -3.59 11.92
CA GLU A 91 6.74 -5.00 12.34
C GLU A 91 6.23 -5.95 11.25
N SER A 92 5.31 -5.50 10.40
CA SER A 92 4.70 -6.31 9.34
C SER A 92 4.51 -5.47 8.07
N PRO A 93 5.59 -5.17 7.32
CA PRO A 93 5.48 -4.39 6.09
C PRO A 93 4.75 -5.18 4.99
N PRO A 94 3.97 -4.53 4.14
CA PRO A 94 3.37 -5.16 2.98
C PRO A 94 4.43 -5.72 2.03
N SER A 95 4.29 -6.95 1.58
CA SER A 95 5.23 -7.53 0.60
C SER A 95 5.10 -6.90 -0.78
N VAL A 96 3.89 -6.42 -1.10
CA VAL A 96 3.56 -5.74 -2.35
C VAL A 96 2.60 -4.59 -2.04
N LEU A 97 2.85 -3.44 -2.64
CA LEU A 97 1.93 -2.31 -2.69
C LEU A 97 1.50 -2.06 -4.12
N TYR A 98 0.23 -1.87 -4.31
CA TYR A 98 -0.33 -1.29 -5.53
C TYR A 98 -0.22 0.22 -5.43
N TRP A 99 0.32 0.84 -6.46
CA TRP A 99 0.59 2.26 -6.53
C TRP A 99 -0.04 2.84 -7.80
N LYS A 100 -0.88 3.87 -7.63
CA LYS A 100 -1.49 4.60 -8.75
C LYS A 100 -1.32 6.10 -8.54
N GLY A 101 -0.55 6.75 -9.39
CA GLY A 101 -0.23 8.18 -9.30
C GLY A 101 1.23 8.49 -9.63
N ILE A 102 1.72 9.65 -9.16
CA ILE A 102 3.06 10.13 -9.47
C ILE A 102 4.15 9.34 -8.75
N GLU A 103 5.34 9.33 -9.32
CA GLU A 103 6.55 8.74 -8.75
C GLU A 103 7.35 9.75 -7.92
N GLY A 104 8.43 9.28 -7.31
CA GLY A 104 9.40 10.14 -6.60
C GLY A 104 8.93 10.65 -5.26
N LEU A 105 7.91 10.05 -4.65
CA LEU A 105 7.44 10.41 -3.32
C LEU A 105 8.20 9.69 -2.19
N ALA A 106 8.94 8.63 -2.51
CA ALA A 106 9.59 7.77 -1.51
C ALA A 106 10.69 8.48 -0.71
N GLY A 107 11.44 9.39 -1.32
CA GLY A 107 12.52 10.14 -0.66
C GLY A 107 12.11 11.47 -0.01
N LYS A 108 10.82 11.85 -0.07
CA LYS A 108 10.34 13.13 0.47
C LYS A 108 9.93 13.02 1.93
N PRO A 109 10.01 14.13 2.71
CA PRO A 109 9.47 14.16 4.06
C PRO A 109 7.95 13.89 4.04
N ARG A 110 7.49 13.07 4.95
CA ARG A 110 6.08 12.65 5.00
C ARG A 110 5.52 12.83 6.40
N LEU A 111 4.25 13.19 6.47
CA LEU A 111 3.53 13.37 7.73
C LEU A 111 2.14 12.76 7.65
N ALA A 112 1.82 11.88 8.61
CA ALA A 112 0.46 11.39 8.77
C ALA A 112 -0.39 12.36 9.57
N PHE A 113 -1.57 12.67 9.04
CA PHE A 113 -2.62 13.33 9.82
C PHE A 113 -3.58 12.28 10.38
N VAL A 114 -3.83 12.29 11.69
CA VAL A 114 -4.74 11.35 12.36
C VAL A 114 -5.85 12.11 13.07
N GLY A 115 -7.10 11.67 12.91
CA GLY A 115 -8.22 12.32 13.57
C GLY A 115 -9.51 11.51 13.51
N SER A 116 -10.46 11.91 14.35
CA SER A 116 -11.74 11.23 14.54
C SER A 116 -12.63 11.34 13.29
N ARG A 117 -13.39 10.27 13.01
CA ARG A 117 -14.49 10.30 12.03
C ARG A 117 -15.68 11.14 12.52
N ALA A 118 -15.77 11.41 13.83
CA ALA A 118 -16.78 12.27 14.45
C ALA A 118 -16.16 13.62 14.90
N CYS A 119 -15.29 14.19 14.08
CA CYS A 119 -14.65 15.46 14.37
C CYS A 119 -15.65 16.63 14.33
N SER A 120 -15.42 17.66 15.17
CA SER A 120 -16.17 18.91 15.17
C SER A 120 -15.77 19.83 14.00
N ALA A 121 -16.55 20.88 13.74
CA ALA A 121 -16.20 21.94 12.79
C ALA A 121 -14.85 22.61 13.16
N TYR A 122 -14.54 22.74 14.44
CA TYR A 122 -13.25 23.20 14.94
C TYR A 122 -12.10 22.29 14.43
N GLY A 123 -12.23 20.97 14.57
CA GLY A 123 -11.22 20.01 14.09
C GLY A 123 -10.97 20.13 12.60
N LEU A 124 -12.03 20.27 11.78
CA LEU A 124 -11.89 20.46 10.33
C LEU A 124 -11.15 21.76 9.99
N LYS A 125 -11.54 22.87 10.63
CA LYS A 125 -10.90 24.18 10.44
C LYS A 125 -9.42 24.16 10.81
N HIS A 126 -9.09 23.54 11.96
CA HIS A 126 -7.70 23.45 12.42
C HIS A 126 -6.85 22.50 11.55
N THR A 127 -7.40 21.39 11.07
CA THR A 127 -6.71 20.52 10.11
C THR A 127 -6.30 21.30 8.86
N LYS A 128 -7.25 22.06 8.28
CA LYS A 128 -6.94 22.89 7.11
C LYS A 128 -5.87 23.93 7.41
N ARG A 129 -5.99 24.67 8.53
CA ARG A 129 -5.00 25.69 8.92
C ARG A 129 -3.60 25.12 9.09
N LEU A 130 -3.47 24.01 9.85
CA LEU A 130 -2.19 23.38 10.09
C LEU A 130 -1.51 22.91 8.80
N ILE A 131 -2.27 22.38 7.84
CA ILE A 131 -1.70 21.94 6.56
C ILE A 131 -1.23 23.13 5.74
N LEU A 132 -1.93 24.27 5.76
CA LEU A 132 -1.49 25.49 5.09
C LEU A 132 -0.20 26.04 5.72
N GLU A 133 -0.13 26.13 7.04
CA GLU A 133 1.09 26.54 7.77
C GLU A 133 2.28 25.61 7.49
N LEU A 134 2.02 24.28 7.43
CA LEU A 134 3.04 23.31 7.07
C LEU A 134 3.50 23.43 5.60
N ALA A 135 2.60 23.75 4.69
CA ALA A 135 2.95 23.96 3.28
C ALA A 135 3.90 25.16 3.09
N GLU A 136 3.68 26.24 3.84
CA GLU A 136 4.59 27.39 3.84
C GLU A 136 5.96 27.05 4.43
N ALA A 137 5.98 26.29 5.52
CA ALA A 137 7.22 25.91 6.21
C ALA A 137 8.03 24.82 5.48
N GLN A 138 7.34 23.88 4.82
CA GLN A 138 7.93 22.69 4.19
C GLN A 138 7.23 22.35 2.87
N PRO A 139 7.53 23.05 1.76
CA PRO A 139 6.85 22.87 0.47
C PRO A 139 6.99 21.47 -0.15
N GLU A 140 8.00 20.71 0.26
CA GLU A 140 8.23 19.33 -0.20
C GLU A 140 7.52 18.26 0.64
N LEU A 141 6.80 18.67 1.70
CA LEU A 141 6.09 17.75 2.59
C LEU A 141 4.99 16.98 1.83
N VAL A 142 4.92 15.68 2.07
CA VAL A 142 3.86 14.81 1.56
C VAL A 142 2.91 14.45 2.69
N ILE A 143 1.64 14.77 2.53
CA ILE A 143 0.61 14.40 3.50
C ILE A 143 0.16 12.97 3.27
N VAL A 144 0.31 12.11 4.28
CA VAL A 144 -0.11 10.71 4.21
C VAL A 144 -1.36 10.49 5.03
N ARG A 145 -2.38 9.91 4.40
CA ARG A 145 -3.67 9.68 5.06
C ARG A 145 -4.40 8.49 4.47
N GLY A 146 -5.50 8.10 5.12
CA GLY A 146 -6.51 7.24 4.52
C GLY A 146 -7.45 8.03 3.61
N MET A 147 -8.50 7.36 3.17
CA MET A 147 -9.55 7.98 2.36
C MET A 147 -10.89 7.94 3.10
N ALA A 148 -10.87 7.96 4.45
CA ALA A 148 -12.09 7.95 5.25
C ALA A 148 -12.77 9.33 5.25
N ARG A 149 -13.99 9.39 5.77
CA ARG A 149 -14.77 10.64 5.83
C ARG A 149 -14.15 11.67 6.78
N ARG A 150 -14.51 12.95 6.58
CA ARG A 150 -14.18 14.08 7.44
C ARG A 150 -12.71 14.50 7.39
N ILE A 151 -11.93 14.31 8.44
CA ILE A 151 -10.55 14.82 8.55
C ILE A 151 -9.67 14.32 7.42
N ASP A 152 -9.81 13.05 6.97
CA ASP A 152 -9.02 12.51 5.87
C ASP A 152 -9.22 13.35 4.60
N ILE A 153 -10.48 13.62 4.27
CA ILE A 153 -10.85 14.38 3.06
C ILE A 153 -10.33 15.82 3.14
N VAL A 154 -10.56 16.48 4.28
CA VAL A 154 -10.10 17.87 4.49
C VAL A 154 -8.57 17.96 4.41
N ALA A 155 -7.86 16.96 4.94
CA ALA A 155 -6.41 16.93 4.88
C ALA A 155 -5.90 16.79 3.45
N HIS A 156 -6.46 15.87 2.65
CA HIS A 156 -6.10 15.74 1.23
C HIS A 156 -6.43 17.00 0.43
N GLN A 157 -7.63 17.55 0.60
CA GLN A 157 -8.04 18.77 -0.10
C GLN A 157 -7.13 19.95 0.26
N ALA A 158 -6.86 20.16 1.55
CA ALA A 158 -5.99 21.25 2.00
C ALA A 158 -4.56 21.10 1.48
N ALA A 159 -4.03 19.87 1.45
CA ALA A 159 -2.71 19.58 0.89
C ALA A 159 -2.65 19.94 -0.61
N LEU A 160 -3.62 19.47 -1.39
CA LEU A 160 -3.70 19.76 -2.82
C LEU A 160 -3.91 21.25 -3.11
N ASP A 161 -4.76 21.92 -2.35
CA ASP A 161 -5.05 23.35 -2.50
C ASP A 161 -3.82 24.21 -2.13
N ALA A 162 -2.97 23.73 -1.20
CA ALA A 162 -1.71 24.35 -0.80
C ALA A 162 -0.51 23.98 -1.71
N GLY A 163 -0.72 23.18 -2.75
CA GLY A 163 0.36 22.72 -3.65
C GLY A 163 1.20 21.57 -3.11
N LEU A 164 0.88 21.03 -1.93
CA LEU A 164 1.56 19.85 -1.40
C LEU A 164 1.14 18.58 -2.13
N LYS A 165 2.01 17.60 -2.11
CA LYS A 165 1.70 16.23 -2.54
C LYS A 165 0.99 15.46 -1.44
N THR A 166 0.21 14.46 -1.81
CA THR A 166 -0.49 13.65 -0.82
C THR A 166 -0.61 12.19 -1.25
N ILE A 167 -0.54 11.28 -0.29
CA ILE A 167 -0.70 9.84 -0.49
C ILE A 167 -1.94 9.37 0.26
N ALA A 168 -2.89 8.80 -0.48
CA ALA A 168 -4.06 8.16 0.11
C ALA A 168 -3.85 6.64 0.18
N VAL A 169 -3.78 6.11 1.39
CA VAL A 169 -3.70 4.66 1.64
C VAL A 169 -5.11 4.10 1.72
N LEU A 170 -5.46 3.11 0.90
CA LEU A 170 -6.81 2.57 0.83
C LEU A 170 -6.96 1.31 1.70
N ALA A 171 -8.19 1.07 2.19
CA ALA A 171 -8.56 -0.12 2.96
C ALA A 171 -9.27 -1.19 2.10
N GLY A 172 -9.10 -1.11 0.80
CA GLY A 172 -9.58 -2.03 -0.23
C GLY A 172 -8.70 -1.91 -1.46
N GLY A 173 -8.97 -2.70 -2.49
CA GLY A 173 -8.27 -2.64 -3.77
C GLY A 173 -8.55 -1.35 -4.54
N LEU A 174 -7.69 -1.02 -5.50
CA LEU A 174 -7.80 0.21 -6.29
C LEU A 174 -9.12 0.30 -7.09
N ASN A 175 -9.73 -0.84 -7.44
CA ASN A 175 -11.01 -0.89 -8.15
C ASN A 175 -12.23 -0.66 -7.24
N HIS A 176 -12.03 -0.52 -5.92
CA HIS A 176 -13.10 -0.34 -4.95
C HIS A 176 -12.81 0.85 -4.01
N LEU A 177 -12.83 2.04 -4.59
CA LEU A 177 -12.67 3.27 -3.81
C LEU A 177 -13.79 3.40 -2.78
N TYR A 178 -13.40 3.71 -1.54
CA TYR A 178 -14.35 3.96 -0.45
C TYR A 178 -13.92 5.17 0.39
N PRO A 179 -14.85 6.04 0.71
CA PRO A 179 -16.23 6.08 0.22
C PRO A 179 -16.31 6.52 -1.26
N PRO A 180 -17.31 6.03 -2.04
CA PRO A 180 -17.36 6.27 -3.49
C PRO A 180 -17.61 7.75 -3.85
N GLU A 181 -18.20 8.53 -2.97
CA GLU A 181 -18.39 9.97 -3.13
C GLU A 181 -17.08 10.77 -3.25
N ASN A 182 -15.93 10.15 -2.93
CA ASN A 182 -14.62 10.79 -2.99
C ASN A 182 -13.87 10.52 -4.32
N SER A 183 -14.54 10.04 -5.36
CA SER A 183 -13.91 9.71 -6.65
C SER A 183 -13.16 10.88 -7.27
N LEU A 184 -13.76 12.06 -7.32
CA LEU A 184 -13.11 13.27 -7.84
C LEU A 184 -11.88 13.69 -7.03
N LEU A 185 -11.92 13.51 -5.72
CA LEU A 185 -10.75 13.77 -4.88
C LEU A 185 -9.66 12.73 -5.14
N ALA A 186 -10.02 11.46 -5.33
CA ALA A 186 -9.07 10.40 -5.66
C ALA A 186 -8.36 10.66 -6.99
N GLU A 187 -9.07 11.16 -8.00
CA GLU A 187 -8.48 11.58 -9.29
C GLU A 187 -7.47 12.71 -9.09
N ARG A 188 -7.83 13.77 -8.37
CA ARG A 188 -6.91 14.86 -8.03
C ARG A 188 -5.68 14.37 -7.24
N ILE A 189 -5.86 13.40 -6.35
CA ILE A 189 -4.74 12.80 -5.59
C ILE A 189 -3.82 12.04 -6.54
N GLN A 190 -4.34 11.30 -7.51
CA GLN A 190 -3.53 10.58 -8.49
C GLN A 190 -2.68 11.53 -9.35
N GLU A 191 -3.21 12.68 -9.72
CA GLU A 191 -2.51 13.68 -10.53
C GLU A 191 -1.34 14.36 -9.79
N LYS A 192 -1.45 14.56 -8.50
CA LYS A 192 -0.49 15.33 -7.67
C LYS A 192 0.19 14.52 -6.57
N GLY A 193 -0.17 13.27 -6.42
CA GLY A 193 0.29 12.36 -5.39
C GLY A 193 0.05 10.91 -5.79
N ALA A 194 -0.46 10.08 -4.87
CA ALA A 194 -0.74 8.67 -5.18
C ALA A 194 -1.87 8.08 -4.33
N LEU A 195 -2.57 7.11 -4.92
CA LEU A 195 -3.38 6.13 -4.20
C LEU A 195 -2.55 4.86 -4.02
N ILE A 196 -2.51 4.33 -2.82
CA ILE A 196 -1.77 3.09 -2.55
C ILE A 196 -2.60 2.11 -1.73
N THR A 197 -2.35 0.83 -1.94
CA THR A 197 -2.97 -0.23 -1.14
C THR A 197 -2.14 -1.50 -1.13
N GLU A 198 -2.27 -2.29 -0.07
CA GLU A 198 -1.75 -3.66 0.01
C GLU A 198 -2.79 -4.71 -0.41
N PHE A 199 -4.05 -4.31 -0.57
CA PHE A 199 -5.13 -5.20 -0.94
C PHE A 199 -5.19 -5.41 -2.45
N LEU A 200 -5.55 -6.64 -2.88
CA LEU A 200 -5.72 -6.96 -4.30
C LEU A 200 -6.74 -6.03 -4.96
N MET A 201 -6.58 -5.78 -6.26
CA MET A 201 -7.33 -4.80 -7.05
C MET A 201 -8.86 -4.86 -6.83
N ALA A 202 -9.43 -6.07 -6.79
CA ALA A 202 -10.87 -6.29 -6.67
C ALA A 202 -11.38 -6.46 -5.23
N VAL A 203 -10.53 -6.30 -4.20
CA VAL A 203 -10.94 -6.47 -2.80
C VAL A 203 -11.79 -5.30 -2.35
N LYS A 204 -13.04 -5.58 -1.96
CA LYS A 204 -13.93 -4.58 -1.37
C LYS A 204 -13.46 -4.17 0.03
N PRO A 205 -13.58 -2.88 0.40
CA PRO A 205 -13.23 -2.42 1.74
C PRO A 205 -14.17 -3.02 2.79
N LEU A 206 -13.60 -3.62 3.82
CA LEU A 206 -14.31 -4.19 4.96
C LEU A 206 -13.85 -3.50 6.25
N ALA A 207 -14.70 -3.50 7.29
CA ALA A 207 -14.39 -2.85 8.57
C ALA A 207 -13.05 -3.29 9.16
N LYS A 208 -12.72 -4.58 9.07
CA LYS A 208 -11.44 -5.15 9.53
C LYS A 208 -10.21 -4.68 8.75
N HIS A 209 -10.36 -4.17 7.54
CA HIS A 209 -9.25 -3.71 6.70
C HIS A 209 -8.70 -2.34 7.14
N PHE A 210 -9.53 -1.51 7.79
CA PHE A 210 -9.10 -0.16 8.20
C PHE A 210 -7.99 -0.19 9.26
N PRO A 211 -8.08 -0.98 10.34
CA PRO A 211 -6.96 -1.12 11.27
C PRO A 211 -5.69 -1.71 10.62
N ILE A 212 -5.85 -2.72 9.76
CA ILE A 212 -4.73 -3.35 9.03
C ILE A 212 -4.00 -2.30 8.20
N ARG A 213 -4.72 -1.51 7.39
CA ARG A 213 -4.19 -0.45 6.56
C ARG A 213 -3.45 0.64 7.37
N ASN A 214 -3.92 0.97 8.59
CA ASN A 214 -3.36 2.08 9.35
C ASN A 214 -1.86 1.93 9.64
N ARG A 215 -1.34 0.68 9.76
CA ARG A 215 0.10 0.45 9.89
C ARG A 215 0.89 0.95 8.68
N VAL A 216 0.29 0.91 7.49
CA VAL A 216 0.92 1.43 6.27
C VAL A 216 0.97 2.96 6.29
N ILE A 217 -0.07 3.62 6.79
CA ILE A 217 -0.07 5.08 6.99
C ILE A 217 1.05 5.46 7.96
N SER A 218 1.11 4.81 9.12
CA SER A 218 2.15 5.07 10.12
C SER A 218 3.55 4.76 9.61
N GLY A 219 3.73 3.66 8.90
CA GLY A 219 5.03 3.26 8.35
C GLY A 219 5.52 4.10 7.17
N LEU A 220 4.68 4.91 6.59
CA LEU A 220 5.05 5.86 5.54
C LEU A 220 5.43 7.25 6.06
N SER A 221 5.31 7.49 7.38
CA SER A 221 5.38 8.84 7.95
C SER A 221 6.55 9.01 8.88
#